data_eabc99245b94b173acd9c00857d45ff3
#
_entry.id   eabc99245b94b173acd9c00857d45ff3
#
_cell.length_a   1.000
_cell.length_b   1.000
_cell.length_c   1.000
_cell.angle_alpha   90.00
_cell.angle_beta   90.00
_cell.angle_gamma   90.00
#
_symmetry.space_group_name_H-M   'P 1'
#
loop_
_entity.id
_entity.type
_entity.pdbx_description
1 polymer ?
#
loop_
_entity_poly.entity_id
_entity_poly.type
_entity_poly.pdbx_seq_one_letter_code
_entity_poly.pdbx_strand_id
1 'polypeptide(L)'
;MTTTTATTHTTATTATTGTAATTGTAATRPMTEPTAPPHRRVAAALARARSAEEPGPDRDPGPLVPARPGPASRIPPAGPGQLPLEPVLRLSLAAADRGGRLRPHPSAGGCHPVGAHLLVGAGCPLPPGRYAYDPLTHRVHARGPAPAGAPAGAIAVLTVTPRRTAAHYGHRAWPLLLLDTGHAAAALTLAARAGGAAEPAVCPDADGPLLAAAAGLDRPAGEEDEHPLAAVWLTVPGTAPDPEPLARWADGGTGDTGAADRAAWQDAGEDAAGAVLRALSAPRPGPGSGETWWTPPAPRPAPTERDLLARRSAPPPLTGAPDRADLYAVLAAADAATAGNTGLSWCAAVGDPRPELLEPAPGAPGGLRRLAAGEARPTLAAWAARQGWVADAGAVLLARGCPSDAPPQQVRAAHLGAGYAVGTAQAVAARLGLRARPLGSWQGADLGAALGERPGRSWVVHGLALAAPARPARGERTRP
;
A
#
# COMPACT_ATOMS: atom_id res chain seq x y z
N MET A 1 -47.69 14.61 -48.82
CA MET A 1 -49.06 15.09 -48.63
C MET A 1 -49.60 14.47 -47.36
N THR A 2 -49.70 15.18 -46.32
CA THR A 2 -50.77 15.39 -45.34
C THR A 2 -50.17 16.12 -44.11
N THR A 3 -50.48 17.36 -44.06
CA THR A 3 -50.25 18.29 -42.94
C THR A 3 -51.24 18.00 -41.81
N THR A 4 -50.80 18.02 -40.58
CA THR A 4 -51.71 18.09 -39.42
C THR A 4 -51.21 19.18 -38.48
N THR A 5 -52.07 20.11 -38.29
CA THR A 5 -51.97 21.39 -37.57
C THR A 5 -52.02 21.16 -36.04
N ALA A 6 -51.16 21.83 -35.30
CA ALA A 6 -51.18 21.87 -33.83
C ALA A 6 -52.08 23.05 -33.36
N THR A 7 -52.99 22.80 -32.46
CA THR A 7 -53.86 23.79 -31.82
C THR A 7 -53.31 24.10 -30.43
N THR A 8 -52.94 25.38 -30.22
CA THR A 8 -52.54 25.96 -28.94
C THR A 8 -53.77 26.35 -28.13
N HIS A 9 -53.89 25.86 -26.90
CA HIS A 9 -54.83 26.40 -25.89
C HIS A 9 -54.07 27.20 -24.82
N THR A 10 -54.33 28.48 -24.81
CA THR A 10 -53.89 29.42 -23.78
C THR A 10 -54.98 29.48 -22.69
N THR A 11 -54.66 29.15 -21.46
CA THR A 11 -55.49 29.42 -20.28
C THR A 11 -54.74 30.37 -19.35
N ALA A 12 -55.28 31.58 -19.21
CA ALA A 12 -54.84 32.59 -18.25
C ALA A 12 -55.44 32.23 -16.86
N THR A 13 -54.60 32.23 -15.82
CA THR A 13 -55.05 32.18 -14.42
C THR A 13 -54.39 33.29 -13.61
N THR A 14 -55.22 34.05 -13.00
CA THR A 14 -55.03 35.25 -12.19
C THR A 14 -54.10 35.04 -11.00
N ALA A 15 -53.20 35.98 -10.77
CA ALA A 15 -52.30 36.04 -9.61
C ALA A 15 -53.08 36.51 -8.37
N THR A 16 -52.94 35.80 -7.26
CA THR A 16 -53.30 36.27 -5.92
C THR A 16 -52.01 36.37 -5.10
N THR A 17 -51.66 37.60 -4.72
CA THR A 17 -50.53 37.94 -3.87
C THR A 17 -50.80 37.46 -2.43
N GLY A 18 -50.10 36.42 -1.98
CA GLY A 18 -50.05 36.02 -0.57
C GLY A 18 -48.60 36.13 -0.09
N THR A 19 -48.35 37.10 0.80
CA THR A 19 -47.08 37.29 1.48
C THR A 19 -46.91 36.20 2.54
N ALA A 20 -46.13 35.19 2.26
CA ALA A 20 -45.72 34.19 3.26
C ALA A 20 -44.30 34.50 3.71
N ALA A 21 -44.14 34.79 4.98
CA ALA A 21 -42.85 34.91 5.67
C ALA A 21 -42.15 33.57 5.67
N THR A 22 -41.08 33.44 4.92
CA THR A 22 -40.17 32.27 4.89
C THR A 22 -39.22 32.42 6.09
N THR A 23 -39.50 31.73 7.16
CA THR A 23 -38.50 31.39 8.19
C THR A 23 -37.52 30.40 7.57
N GLY A 24 -36.37 30.90 7.11
CA GLY A 24 -35.28 30.11 6.61
C GLY A 24 -34.67 29.26 7.71
N THR A 25 -34.99 27.97 7.74
CA THR A 25 -34.23 26.98 8.47
C THR A 25 -32.89 26.86 7.80
N ALA A 26 -31.88 27.52 8.36
CA ALA A 26 -30.48 27.31 7.95
C ALA A 26 -30.16 25.83 8.16
N ALA A 27 -29.91 25.11 7.06
CA ALA A 27 -29.35 23.78 7.08
C ALA A 27 -28.02 23.86 7.82
N THR A 28 -27.98 23.40 9.04
CA THR A 28 -26.78 23.28 9.85
C THR A 28 -25.85 22.32 9.14
N ARG A 29 -24.85 22.85 8.44
CA ARG A 29 -23.71 22.11 7.94
C ARG A 29 -23.11 21.37 9.13
N PRO A 30 -22.94 20.03 9.09
CA PRO A 30 -22.32 19.34 10.20
C PRO A 30 -20.91 19.93 10.38
N MET A 31 -20.72 20.65 11.46
CA MET A 31 -19.40 21.08 11.90
C MET A 31 -18.57 19.80 12.12
N THR A 32 -17.60 19.57 11.27
CA THR A 32 -16.53 18.64 11.54
C THR A 32 -15.78 19.20 12.74
N GLU A 33 -16.03 18.61 13.91
CA GLU A 33 -15.36 19.00 15.16
C GLU A 33 -13.85 18.79 15.00
N PRO A 34 -13.03 19.87 15.01
CA PRO A 34 -11.56 19.76 14.99
C PRO A 34 -11.00 19.11 16.26
N THR A 35 -11.83 18.84 17.24
CA THR A 35 -11.49 18.42 18.61
C THR A 35 -11.66 16.92 18.91
N ALA A 36 -12.11 16.11 17.96
CA ALA A 36 -12.23 14.67 18.22
C ALA A 36 -10.83 14.03 18.39
N PRO A 37 -10.63 13.19 19.43
CA PRO A 37 -9.35 12.54 19.67
C PRO A 37 -8.92 11.65 18.49
N PRO A 38 -7.60 11.47 18.24
CA PRO A 38 -7.07 10.79 17.05
C PRO A 38 -7.71 9.43 16.75
N HIS A 39 -7.97 8.61 17.77
CA HIS A 39 -8.60 7.30 17.61
C HIS A 39 -10.03 7.38 17.03
N ARG A 40 -10.83 8.38 17.43
CA ARG A 40 -12.18 8.58 16.87
C ARG A 40 -12.14 9.04 15.43
N ARG A 41 -11.18 9.91 15.08
CA ARG A 41 -10.98 10.36 13.70
C ARG A 41 -10.60 9.19 12.79
N VAL A 42 -9.65 8.34 13.22
CA VAL A 42 -9.26 7.15 12.46
C VAL A 42 -10.42 6.17 12.32
N ALA A 43 -11.19 5.90 13.39
CA ALA A 43 -12.34 4.99 13.34
C ALA A 43 -13.42 5.50 12.37
N ALA A 44 -13.75 6.79 12.40
CA ALA A 44 -14.71 7.40 11.47
C ALA A 44 -14.21 7.33 10.01
N ALA A 45 -12.92 7.64 9.77
CA ALA A 45 -12.32 7.55 8.45
C ALA A 45 -12.29 6.09 7.94
N LEU A 46 -12.03 5.11 8.81
CA LEU A 46 -12.05 3.69 8.47
C LEU A 46 -13.46 3.22 8.07
N ALA A 47 -14.47 3.58 8.87
CA ALA A 47 -15.86 3.28 8.57
C ALA A 47 -16.29 3.88 7.22
N ARG A 48 -15.90 5.13 6.94
CA ARG A 48 -16.19 5.79 5.67
C ARG A 48 -15.45 5.13 4.48
N ALA A 49 -14.17 4.80 4.62
CA ALA A 49 -13.41 4.12 3.57
C ALA A 49 -13.97 2.74 3.20
N ARG A 50 -14.59 2.05 4.18
CA ARG A 50 -15.26 0.74 4.01
C ARG A 50 -16.72 0.86 3.53
N SER A 51 -17.27 2.06 3.50
CA SER A 51 -18.66 2.29 3.11
C SER A 51 -18.86 2.16 1.60
N ALA A 52 -20.13 2.08 1.19
CA ALA A 52 -20.53 2.11 -0.23
C ALA A 52 -20.51 3.53 -0.83
N GLU A 53 -20.22 4.57 -0.04
CA GLU A 53 -20.12 5.95 -0.50
C GLU A 53 -19.11 6.05 -1.65
N GLU A 54 -19.48 6.69 -2.73
CA GLU A 54 -18.58 6.86 -3.89
C GLU A 54 -17.56 7.98 -3.64
N PRO A 55 -16.31 7.85 -4.17
CA PRO A 55 -15.24 8.79 -3.87
C PRO A 55 -15.41 10.18 -4.50
N GLY A 56 -16.42 10.37 -5.33
CA GLY A 56 -16.62 11.58 -6.10
C GLY A 56 -15.81 11.59 -7.43
N PRO A 57 -15.87 12.68 -8.19
CA PRO A 57 -15.17 12.78 -9.46
C PRO A 57 -13.66 12.87 -9.27
N ASP A 58 -12.92 12.42 -10.29
CA ASP A 58 -11.47 12.54 -10.34
C ASP A 58 -11.02 14.01 -10.28
N ARG A 59 -9.87 14.22 -9.64
CA ARG A 59 -9.23 15.54 -9.49
C ARG A 59 -7.84 15.52 -10.13
N ASP A 60 -7.19 16.70 -10.18
CA ASP A 60 -5.79 16.76 -10.61
C ASP A 60 -4.86 15.97 -9.67
N PRO A 61 -4.17 14.92 -10.17
CA PRO A 61 -3.29 14.09 -9.34
C PRO A 61 -1.95 14.77 -8.99
N GLY A 62 -1.63 15.93 -9.55
CA GLY A 62 -0.31 16.53 -9.41
C GLY A 62 0.82 15.76 -10.11
N PRO A 63 2.08 16.12 -9.84
CA PRO A 63 3.24 15.52 -10.47
C PRO A 63 3.43 14.05 -10.08
N LEU A 64 4.16 13.29 -10.93
CA LEU A 64 4.46 11.87 -10.70
C LEU A 64 5.45 11.65 -9.55
N VAL A 65 6.35 12.57 -9.37
CA VAL A 65 7.37 12.60 -8.32
C VAL A 65 7.51 14.02 -7.84
N PRO A 66 7.59 14.27 -6.53
CA PRO A 66 7.90 15.60 -6.01
C PRO A 66 9.19 16.16 -6.61
N ALA A 67 9.25 17.47 -6.80
CA ALA A 67 10.48 18.13 -7.22
C ALA A 67 11.58 17.90 -6.17
N ARG A 68 12.77 17.50 -6.62
CA ARG A 68 13.91 17.24 -5.74
C ARG A 68 14.93 18.36 -5.90
N PRO A 69 15.26 19.11 -4.84
CA PRO A 69 16.29 20.13 -4.92
C PRO A 69 17.69 19.50 -5.09
N GLY A 70 18.60 20.24 -5.71
CA GLY A 70 19.99 19.85 -5.88
C GLY A 70 20.29 18.95 -7.08
N PRO A 71 21.58 18.71 -7.36
CA PRO A 71 22.01 17.93 -8.51
C PRO A 71 21.69 16.45 -8.34
N ALA A 72 21.22 15.83 -9.42
CA ALA A 72 20.98 14.41 -9.48
C ALA A 72 22.26 13.63 -9.76
N SER A 73 22.58 12.62 -8.97
CA SER A 73 23.73 11.73 -9.13
C SER A 73 23.29 10.32 -9.51
N ARG A 74 24.11 9.63 -10.28
CA ARG A 74 23.94 8.19 -10.54
C ARG A 74 24.33 7.41 -9.29
N ILE A 75 23.68 6.26 -9.10
CA ILE A 75 24.10 5.31 -8.07
C ILE A 75 25.26 4.50 -8.67
N PRO A 76 26.46 4.55 -8.05
CA PRO A 76 27.60 3.78 -8.57
C PRO A 76 27.37 2.26 -8.47
N PRO A 77 28.02 1.45 -9.28
CA PRO A 77 28.06 0.01 -9.08
C PRO A 77 28.74 -0.33 -7.75
N ALA A 78 28.27 -1.39 -7.12
CA ALA A 78 28.85 -1.86 -5.86
C ALA A 78 30.23 -2.48 -6.09
N GLY A 79 31.20 -2.14 -5.24
CA GLY A 79 32.47 -2.83 -5.13
C GLY A 79 32.37 -4.13 -4.32
N PRO A 80 33.45 -4.91 -4.23
CA PRO A 80 33.48 -6.13 -3.41
C PRO A 80 33.07 -5.85 -1.96
N GLY A 81 32.14 -6.62 -1.43
CA GLY A 81 31.64 -6.48 -0.04
C GLY A 81 30.69 -5.30 0.21
N GLN A 82 30.38 -4.51 -0.80
CA GLN A 82 29.42 -3.43 -0.69
C GLN A 82 27.98 -3.93 -1.00
N LEU A 83 26.99 -3.22 -0.43
CA LEU A 83 25.59 -3.43 -0.73
C LEU A 83 25.28 -3.10 -2.21
N PRO A 84 24.68 -4.00 -3.00
CA PRO A 84 24.34 -3.76 -4.40
C PRO A 84 23.11 -2.84 -4.52
N LEU A 85 23.23 -1.58 -4.08
CA LEU A 85 22.13 -0.63 -3.92
C LEU A 85 21.44 -0.30 -5.26
N GLU A 86 22.21 -0.16 -6.36
CA GLU A 86 21.66 0.14 -7.69
C GLU A 86 20.68 -0.93 -8.17
N PRO A 87 21.05 -2.24 -8.27
CA PRO A 87 20.11 -3.27 -8.70
C PRO A 87 18.95 -3.47 -7.72
N VAL A 88 19.15 -3.29 -6.42
CA VAL A 88 18.06 -3.37 -5.44
C VAL A 88 17.00 -2.30 -5.72
N LEU A 89 17.39 -1.05 -5.93
CA LEU A 89 16.44 0.02 -6.24
C LEU A 89 15.81 -0.14 -7.62
N ARG A 90 16.59 -0.60 -8.61
CA ARG A 90 16.09 -0.88 -9.96
C ARG A 90 15.01 -1.96 -9.96
N LEU A 91 15.21 -3.04 -9.20
CA LEU A 91 14.27 -4.16 -9.11
C LEU A 91 13.05 -3.89 -8.23
N SER A 92 13.07 -2.82 -7.41
CA SER A 92 12.02 -2.54 -6.43
C SER A 92 11.22 -1.27 -6.70
N LEU A 93 11.87 -0.16 -7.03
CA LEU A 93 11.25 1.17 -7.07
C LEU A 93 11.36 1.88 -8.42
N ALA A 94 12.40 1.61 -9.23
CA ALA A 94 12.63 2.32 -10.47
C ALA A 94 11.50 2.13 -11.49
N ALA A 95 11.12 3.21 -12.18
CA ALA A 95 10.18 3.14 -13.28
C ALA A 95 10.86 2.55 -14.53
N ALA A 96 10.18 1.63 -15.20
CA ALA A 96 10.63 1.06 -16.45
C ALA A 96 10.26 1.92 -17.67
N ASP A 97 9.39 2.91 -17.48
CA ASP A 97 8.91 3.83 -18.51
C ASP A 97 9.03 5.29 -18.07
N ARG A 98 9.15 6.20 -19.05
CA ARG A 98 9.22 7.65 -18.78
C ARG A 98 7.96 8.22 -18.14
N GLY A 99 6.82 7.56 -18.33
CA GLY A 99 5.54 7.93 -17.73
C GLY A 99 5.39 7.48 -16.28
N GLY A 100 6.37 6.73 -15.73
CA GLY A 100 6.39 6.29 -14.32
C GLY A 100 5.26 5.32 -13.95
N ARG A 101 4.56 4.75 -14.93
CA ARG A 101 3.41 3.85 -14.71
C ARG A 101 3.83 2.38 -14.56
N LEU A 102 4.97 2.00 -15.11
CA LEU A 102 5.50 0.65 -15.03
C LEU A 102 6.56 0.58 -13.94
N ARG A 103 6.16 0.23 -12.74
CA ARG A 103 7.05 0.04 -11.59
C ARG A 103 7.05 -1.41 -11.10
N PRO A 104 8.15 -1.86 -10.47
CA PRO A 104 8.27 -3.25 -9.98
C PRO A 104 7.25 -3.59 -8.90
N HIS A 105 6.84 -2.65 -8.04
CA HIS A 105 5.79 -2.87 -7.06
C HIS A 105 4.42 -2.47 -7.60
N PRO A 106 3.34 -3.18 -7.22
CA PRO A 106 1.98 -2.79 -7.59
C PRO A 106 1.56 -1.52 -6.86
N SER A 107 0.63 -0.78 -7.44
CA SER A 107 0.00 0.38 -6.81
C SER A 107 -1.46 0.49 -7.21
N ALA A 108 -2.31 0.97 -6.31
CA ALA A 108 -3.72 1.22 -6.55
C ALA A 108 -3.88 2.19 -7.73
N GLY A 109 -4.66 1.79 -8.74
CA GLY A 109 -4.87 2.60 -9.96
C GLY A 109 -3.60 2.93 -10.76
N GLY A 110 -2.44 2.35 -10.40
CA GLY A 110 -1.15 2.76 -10.99
C GLY A 110 -0.76 4.20 -10.61
N CYS A 111 -1.24 4.71 -9.48
CA CYS A 111 -0.96 6.07 -9.01
C CYS A 111 0.49 6.24 -8.54
N HIS A 112 1.11 5.19 -8.01
CA HIS A 112 2.49 5.18 -7.51
C HIS A 112 2.83 6.36 -6.59
N PRO A 113 2.12 6.52 -5.46
CA PRO A 113 2.32 7.62 -4.53
C PRO A 113 3.58 7.47 -3.68
N VAL A 114 4.21 6.27 -3.69
CA VAL A 114 5.33 5.95 -2.81
C VAL A 114 6.62 6.56 -3.34
N GLY A 115 7.25 7.37 -2.48
CA GLY A 115 8.62 7.88 -2.60
C GLY A 115 9.57 7.15 -1.65
N ALA A 116 10.87 7.40 -1.79
CA ALA A 116 11.90 6.86 -0.91
C ALA A 116 13.00 7.87 -0.62
N HIS A 117 13.40 7.97 0.64
CA HIS A 117 14.61 8.65 1.07
C HIS A 117 15.60 7.60 1.57
N LEU A 118 16.85 7.71 1.14
CA LEU A 118 17.90 6.76 1.46
C LEU A 118 18.82 7.37 2.53
N LEU A 119 18.97 6.67 3.63
CA LEU A 119 19.93 6.95 4.69
C LEU A 119 21.10 6.00 4.47
N VAL A 120 22.17 6.51 3.89
CA VAL A 120 23.32 5.70 3.42
C VAL A 120 24.45 5.78 4.42
N GLY A 121 24.79 4.65 5.01
CA GLY A 121 25.96 4.50 5.90
C GLY A 121 27.15 3.83 5.20
N ALA A 122 28.10 3.35 6.01
CA ALA A 122 29.26 2.62 5.50
C ALA A 122 28.87 1.32 4.77
N GLY A 123 29.72 0.82 3.88
CA GLY A 123 29.49 -0.41 3.11
C GLY A 123 28.55 -0.27 1.91
N CYS A 124 28.25 0.96 1.50
CA CYS A 124 27.47 1.28 0.30
C CYS A 124 28.34 1.94 -0.78
N PRO A 125 27.93 1.88 -2.08
CA PRO A 125 28.64 2.53 -3.17
C PRO A 125 28.48 4.06 -3.18
N LEU A 126 27.45 4.60 -2.53
CA LEU A 126 27.26 6.04 -2.34
C LEU A 126 28.03 6.52 -1.10
N PRO A 127 28.53 7.77 -1.09
CA PRO A 127 29.05 8.38 0.13
C PRO A 127 28.03 8.36 1.28
N PRO A 128 28.44 8.23 2.54
CA PRO A 128 27.53 8.31 3.67
C PRO A 128 26.76 9.64 3.69
N GLY A 129 25.42 9.56 3.78
CA GLY A 129 24.56 10.74 3.70
C GLY A 129 23.09 10.42 3.55
N ARG A 130 22.25 11.47 3.52
CA ARG A 130 20.84 11.43 3.23
C ARG A 130 20.60 11.76 1.76
N TYR A 131 19.72 11.00 1.11
CA TYR A 131 19.41 11.19 -0.30
C TYR A 131 17.91 11.05 -0.55
N ALA A 132 17.36 11.85 -1.47
CA ALA A 132 16.05 11.58 -2.05
C ALA A 132 16.22 10.75 -3.33
N TYR A 133 15.47 9.67 -3.48
CA TYR A 133 15.52 8.83 -4.66
C TYR A 133 14.49 9.29 -5.71
N ASP A 134 14.94 9.44 -6.96
CA ASP A 134 14.08 9.70 -8.11
C ASP A 134 13.87 8.39 -8.90
N PRO A 135 12.67 7.80 -8.83
CA PRO A 135 12.38 6.55 -9.52
C PRO A 135 12.25 6.70 -11.05
N LEU A 136 11.99 7.91 -11.58
CA LEU A 136 11.82 8.13 -13.01
C LEU A 136 13.16 8.14 -13.76
N THR A 137 14.18 8.73 -13.14
CA THR A 137 15.51 8.84 -13.71
C THR A 137 16.50 7.83 -13.12
N HIS A 138 16.08 7.07 -12.12
CA HIS A 138 16.91 6.13 -11.36
C HIS A 138 18.17 6.81 -10.81
N ARG A 139 17.98 7.95 -10.15
CA ARG A 139 19.03 8.81 -9.58
C ARG A 139 18.74 9.15 -8.14
N VAL A 140 19.75 9.69 -7.46
CA VAL A 140 19.64 10.19 -6.10
C VAL A 140 20.03 11.67 -6.04
N HIS A 141 19.35 12.42 -5.17
CA HIS A 141 19.63 13.82 -4.87
C HIS A 141 20.13 13.93 -3.42
N ALA A 142 21.34 14.46 -3.20
CA ALA A 142 21.89 14.61 -1.86
C ALA A 142 21.05 15.61 -1.04
N ARG A 143 20.72 15.23 0.20
CA ARG A 143 19.89 16.02 1.14
C ARG A 143 20.69 16.48 2.37
N GLY A 144 21.78 15.81 2.69
CA GLY A 144 22.62 16.15 3.83
C GLY A 144 23.63 15.07 4.19
N PRO A 145 24.57 15.36 5.09
CA PRO A 145 25.57 14.39 5.53
C PRO A 145 24.95 13.30 6.42
N ALA A 146 25.66 12.19 6.55
CA ALA A 146 25.38 11.19 7.57
C ALA A 146 25.79 11.72 8.96
N PRO A 147 25.06 11.36 10.03
CA PRO A 147 25.50 11.63 11.39
C PRO A 147 26.74 10.80 11.75
N ALA A 148 27.50 11.27 12.76
CA ALA A 148 28.58 10.48 13.33
C ALA A 148 28.02 9.17 13.90
N GLY A 149 28.64 8.02 13.55
CA GLY A 149 28.16 6.71 13.97
C GLY A 149 26.91 6.21 13.24
N ALA A 150 26.61 6.75 12.07
CA ALA A 150 25.53 6.23 11.24
C ALA A 150 25.65 4.71 11.00
N PRO A 151 24.58 3.93 11.16
CA PRO A 151 24.58 2.50 10.94
C PRO A 151 25.06 2.12 9.53
N ALA A 152 25.78 1.01 9.40
CA ALA A 152 26.23 0.52 8.10
C ALA A 152 25.06 0.01 7.26
N GLY A 153 25.23 0.03 5.93
CA GLY A 153 24.19 -0.32 4.97
C GLY A 153 23.36 0.89 4.56
N ALA A 154 22.14 0.65 4.11
CA ALA A 154 21.22 1.70 3.69
C ALA A 154 19.82 1.47 4.28
N ILE A 155 19.19 2.54 4.79
CA ILE A 155 17.79 2.51 5.21
C ILE A 155 16.98 3.28 4.16
N ALA A 156 15.98 2.62 3.57
CA ALA A 156 15.00 3.29 2.72
C ALA A 156 13.80 3.71 3.58
N VAL A 157 13.65 5.00 3.85
CA VAL A 157 12.44 5.57 4.45
C VAL A 157 11.40 5.74 3.35
N LEU A 158 10.29 5.03 3.47
CA LEU A 158 9.20 5.06 2.50
C LEU A 158 8.20 6.15 2.88
N THR A 159 7.99 7.06 1.95
CA THR A 159 7.03 8.17 2.06
C THR A 159 5.90 8.01 1.08
N VAL A 160 4.77 8.69 1.31
CA VAL A 160 3.69 8.78 0.34
C VAL A 160 3.29 10.23 0.11
N THR A 161 2.92 10.55 -1.14
CA THR A 161 2.25 11.80 -1.51
C THR A 161 0.76 11.52 -1.71
N PRO A 162 -0.12 11.88 -0.76
CA PRO A 162 -1.53 11.47 -0.75
C PRO A 162 -2.32 11.96 -1.96
N ARG A 163 -2.02 13.18 -2.45
CA ARG A 163 -2.74 13.88 -3.51
C ARG A 163 -3.02 12.99 -4.72
N ARG A 164 -2.04 12.21 -5.17
CA ARG A 164 -2.18 11.35 -6.36
C ARG A 164 -3.24 10.29 -6.22
N THR A 165 -3.24 9.59 -5.09
CA THR A 165 -4.23 8.54 -4.82
C THR A 165 -5.57 9.16 -4.42
N ALA A 166 -5.57 10.25 -3.65
CA ALA A 166 -6.78 10.95 -3.23
C ALA A 166 -7.52 11.60 -4.41
N ALA A 167 -6.81 12.02 -5.46
CA ALA A 167 -7.40 12.55 -6.67
C ALA A 167 -8.38 11.58 -7.34
N HIS A 168 -8.08 10.28 -7.31
CA HIS A 168 -8.89 9.22 -7.91
C HIS A 168 -9.79 8.49 -6.90
N TYR A 169 -9.29 8.25 -5.68
CA TYR A 169 -9.97 7.40 -4.69
C TYR A 169 -10.67 8.18 -3.57
N GLY A 170 -10.55 9.52 -3.53
CA GLY A 170 -11.19 10.36 -2.54
C GLY A 170 -10.92 9.87 -1.11
N HIS A 171 -11.97 9.70 -0.31
CA HIS A 171 -11.91 9.22 1.07
C HIS A 171 -11.40 7.77 1.22
N ARG A 172 -11.37 6.98 0.13
CA ARG A 172 -10.83 5.62 0.10
C ARG A 172 -9.32 5.57 -0.12
N ALA A 173 -8.65 6.72 -0.30
CA ALA A 173 -7.23 6.78 -0.65
C ALA A 173 -6.30 6.31 0.47
N TRP A 174 -6.51 6.76 1.71
CA TRP A 174 -5.55 6.54 2.78
C TRP A 174 -5.26 5.06 3.10
N PRO A 175 -6.23 4.11 3.07
CA PRO A 175 -5.91 2.69 3.22
C PRO A 175 -5.03 2.17 2.08
N LEU A 176 -5.30 2.65 0.84
CA LEU A 176 -4.53 2.28 -0.34
C LEU A 176 -3.09 2.78 -0.27
N LEU A 177 -2.86 3.95 0.32
CA LEU A 177 -1.51 4.49 0.54
C LEU A 177 -0.69 3.60 1.48
N LEU A 178 -1.30 3.07 2.54
CA LEU A 178 -0.66 2.10 3.43
C LEU A 178 -0.36 0.78 2.71
N LEU A 179 -1.31 0.26 1.92
CA LEU A 179 -1.11 -0.94 1.12
C LEU A 179 0.03 -0.78 0.11
N ASP A 180 0.08 0.35 -0.61
CA ASP A 180 1.13 0.65 -1.58
C ASP A 180 2.51 0.77 -0.91
N THR A 181 2.58 1.35 0.30
CA THR A 181 3.81 1.38 1.11
C THR A 181 4.27 -0.03 1.47
N GLY A 182 3.35 -0.89 1.89
CA GLY A 182 3.63 -2.30 2.14
C GLY A 182 4.16 -3.04 0.91
N HIS A 183 3.56 -2.80 -0.25
CA HIS A 183 4.04 -3.35 -1.53
C HIS A 183 5.46 -2.91 -1.86
N ALA A 184 5.79 -1.63 -1.65
CA ALA A 184 7.13 -1.10 -1.90
C ALA A 184 8.16 -1.70 -0.93
N ALA A 185 7.80 -1.87 0.36
CA ALA A 185 8.65 -2.53 1.34
C ALA A 185 8.92 -4.00 0.96
N ALA A 186 7.90 -4.74 0.51
CA ALA A 186 8.07 -6.11 0.01
C ALA A 186 8.99 -6.16 -1.22
N ALA A 187 8.81 -5.24 -2.17
CA ALA A 187 9.66 -5.17 -3.36
C ALA A 187 11.13 -4.91 -3.01
N LEU A 188 11.41 -4.01 -2.05
CA LEU A 188 12.78 -3.74 -1.58
C LEU A 188 13.40 -4.98 -0.93
N THR A 189 12.68 -5.67 -0.03
CA THR A 189 13.20 -6.86 0.65
C THR A 189 13.43 -8.02 -0.31
N LEU A 190 12.53 -8.24 -1.26
CA LEU A 190 12.67 -9.27 -2.29
C LEU A 190 13.82 -8.98 -3.25
N ALA A 191 13.98 -7.72 -3.66
CA ALA A 191 15.09 -7.29 -4.52
C ALA A 191 16.45 -7.44 -3.82
N ALA A 192 16.54 -7.08 -2.54
CA ALA A 192 17.74 -7.25 -1.74
C ALA A 192 18.17 -8.72 -1.66
N ARG A 193 17.24 -9.63 -1.39
CA ARG A 193 17.50 -11.08 -1.35
C ARG A 193 17.88 -11.65 -2.71
N ALA A 194 17.18 -11.26 -3.77
CA ALA A 194 17.48 -11.72 -5.12
C ALA A 194 18.88 -11.27 -5.59
N GLY A 195 19.34 -10.10 -5.14
CA GLY A 195 20.67 -9.57 -5.39
C GLY A 195 21.76 -10.12 -4.46
N GLY A 196 21.45 -11.07 -3.55
CA GLY A 196 22.42 -11.63 -2.62
C GLY A 196 22.89 -10.67 -1.52
N ALA A 197 22.16 -9.58 -1.29
CA ALA A 197 22.38 -8.71 -0.13
C ALA A 197 22.04 -9.47 1.17
N ALA A 198 22.52 -8.92 2.31
CA ALA A 198 22.21 -9.47 3.62
C ALA A 198 20.69 -9.41 3.91
N GLU A 199 20.28 -10.11 4.97
CA GLU A 199 18.88 -10.17 5.38
C GLU A 199 18.30 -8.77 5.65
N PRO A 200 17.30 -8.33 4.86
CA PRO A 200 16.67 -7.04 5.06
C PRO A 200 15.74 -7.06 6.26
N ALA A 201 15.67 -5.95 6.98
CA ALA A 201 14.71 -5.73 8.06
C ALA A 201 13.70 -4.63 7.69
N VAL A 202 12.47 -4.74 8.20
CA VAL A 202 11.39 -3.77 7.96
C VAL A 202 10.93 -3.19 9.30
N CYS A 203 10.76 -1.88 9.35
CA CYS A 203 10.12 -1.17 10.45
C CYS A 203 8.81 -0.55 9.96
N PRO A 204 7.67 -1.21 10.19
CA PRO A 204 6.36 -0.73 9.74
C PRO A 204 5.71 0.22 10.73
N ASP A 205 6.27 0.37 11.91
CA ASP A 205 5.62 0.98 13.06
C ASP A 205 6.35 2.19 13.67
N ALA A 206 7.50 2.58 13.13
CA ALA A 206 8.19 3.79 13.57
C ALA A 206 7.30 5.03 13.46
N ASP A 207 7.44 5.94 14.42
CA ASP A 207 6.67 7.17 14.45
C ASP A 207 6.99 8.08 13.24
N GLY A 208 5.97 8.77 12.73
CA GLY A 208 6.14 9.70 11.60
C GLY A 208 7.18 10.78 11.85
N PRO A 209 7.19 11.47 13.01
CA PRO A 209 8.23 12.41 13.37
C PRO A 209 9.64 11.82 13.39
N LEU A 210 9.83 10.60 13.91
CA LEU A 210 11.13 9.91 13.89
C LEU A 210 11.60 9.64 12.47
N LEU A 211 10.71 9.09 11.63
CA LEU A 211 11.01 8.83 10.22
C LEU A 211 11.35 10.11 9.46
N ALA A 212 10.62 11.21 9.72
CA ALA A 212 10.84 12.50 9.10
C ALA A 212 12.20 13.09 9.52
N ALA A 213 12.51 13.10 10.81
CA ALA A 213 13.79 13.59 11.34
C ALA A 213 14.97 12.77 10.78
N ALA A 214 14.86 11.42 10.77
CA ALA A 214 15.89 10.56 10.21
C ALA A 214 16.15 10.86 8.73
N ALA A 215 15.09 11.09 7.95
CA ALA A 215 15.17 11.37 6.51
C ALA A 215 15.54 12.84 6.19
N GLY A 216 15.58 13.74 7.18
CA GLY A 216 15.79 15.17 6.97
C GLY A 216 14.65 15.81 6.17
N LEU A 217 13.41 15.41 6.48
CA LEU A 217 12.20 15.96 5.89
C LEU A 217 11.74 17.20 6.70
N ASP A 218 12.67 18.11 6.99
CA ASP A 218 12.38 19.37 7.61
C ASP A 218 11.65 20.25 6.60
N ARG A 219 10.53 20.81 6.99
CA ARG A 219 9.68 21.57 6.08
C ARG A 219 10.20 22.96 5.77
N PRO A 220 10.38 23.31 4.51
CA PRO A 220 9.98 24.64 4.02
C PRO A 220 8.51 24.60 3.58
N ALA A 221 7.76 25.62 3.95
CA ALA A 221 6.41 25.84 3.44
C ALA A 221 6.44 25.82 1.89
N GLY A 222 5.74 24.85 1.25
CA GLY A 222 5.59 24.78 -0.19
C GLY A 222 6.05 23.51 -0.90
N GLU A 223 6.74 22.59 -0.23
CA GLU A 223 6.97 21.24 -0.80
C GLU A 223 5.73 20.37 -0.63
N GLU A 224 5.47 19.49 -1.61
CA GLU A 224 4.36 18.53 -1.55
C GLU A 224 4.44 17.73 -0.24
N ASP A 225 3.29 17.54 0.39
CA ASP A 225 3.15 16.93 1.71
C ASP A 225 3.51 15.44 1.66
N GLU A 226 4.79 15.10 1.88
CA GLU A 226 5.29 13.73 1.98
C GLU A 226 5.07 13.19 3.40
N HIS A 227 4.36 12.06 3.51
CA HIS A 227 4.12 11.38 4.78
C HIS A 227 4.99 10.13 4.89
N PRO A 228 6.02 10.09 5.77
CA PRO A 228 6.80 8.88 6.00
C PRO A 228 5.98 7.86 6.78
N LEU A 229 6.01 6.60 6.33
CA LEU A 229 5.14 5.55 6.85
C LEU A 229 5.88 4.27 7.27
N ALA A 230 7.04 3.95 6.71
CA ALA A 230 7.79 2.75 7.02
C ALA A 230 9.25 2.92 6.65
N ALA A 231 10.10 2.02 7.17
CA ALA A 231 11.49 1.95 6.76
C ALA A 231 11.89 0.51 6.42
N VAL A 232 12.84 0.36 5.48
CA VAL A 232 13.46 -0.91 5.12
C VAL A 232 14.96 -0.77 5.26
N TRP A 233 15.57 -1.55 6.13
CA TRP A 233 17.02 -1.56 6.33
C TRP A 233 17.65 -2.67 5.49
N LEU A 234 18.51 -2.27 4.60
CA LEU A 234 19.33 -3.12 3.74
C LEU A 234 20.72 -3.23 4.39
N THR A 235 20.94 -4.32 5.09
CA THR A 235 22.15 -4.54 5.87
C THR A 235 23.32 -5.01 5.01
N VAL A 236 24.55 -4.76 5.45
CA VAL A 236 25.76 -5.32 4.86
C VAL A 236 26.10 -6.62 5.57
N PRO A 237 26.52 -7.69 4.86
CA PRO A 237 26.92 -8.94 5.52
C PRO A 237 27.98 -8.74 6.61
N GLY A 238 27.78 -9.37 7.77
CA GLY A 238 28.70 -9.28 8.89
C GLY A 238 28.59 -8.03 9.76
N THR A 239 27.63 -7.14 9.47
CA THR A 239 27.38 -5.97 10.32
C THR A 239 26.52 -6.37 11.52
N ALA A 240 26.93 -5.95 12.73
CA ALA A 240 26.11 -6.11 13.92
C ALA A 240 24.81 -5.28 13.80
N PRO A 241 23.65 -5.82 14.19
CA PRO A 241 22.41 -5.08 14.16
C PRO A 241 22.44 -3.95 15.18
N ASP A 242 22.04 -2.75 14.76
CA ASP A 242 21.76 -1.62 15.65
C ASP A 242 20.30 -1.74 16.11
N PRO A 243 19.97 -1.63 17.40
CA PRO A 243 18.60 -1.73 17.87
C PRO A 243 17.76 -0.50 17.50
N GLU A 244 18.38 0.68 17.35
CA GLU A 244 17.70 1.95 17.09
C GLU A 244 18.35 2.75 15.95
N PRO A 245 18.42 2.18 14.74
CA PRO A 245 19.15 2.82 13.64
C PRO A 245 18.50 4.13 13.17
N LEU A 246 17.17 4.26 13.23
CA LEU A 246 16.48 5.50 12.85
C LEU A 246 16.73 6.63 13.87
N ALA A 247 16.74 6.30 15.16
CA ALA A 247 17.06 7.29 16.20
C ALA A 247 18.45 7.89 16.00
N ARG A 248 19.47 7.06 15.67
CA ARG A 248 20.83 7.56 15.34
C ARG A 248 20.84 8.51 14.15
N TRP A 249 20.00 8.25 13.14
CA TRP A 249 19.85 9.15 12.01
C TRP A 249 19.12 10.44 12.39
N ALA A 250 18.14 10.38 13.29
CA ALA A 250 17.41 11.54 13.78
C ALA A 250 18.28 12.45 14.66
N ASP A 251 19.14 11.90 15.54
CA ASP A 251 20.00 12.65 16.46
C ASP A 251 21.06 13.50 15.73
N GLY A 252 21.44 13.15 14.52
CA GLY A 252 22.41 13.89 13.70
C GLY A 252 21.85 15.09 12.94
N GLY A 253 20.57 15.43 13.12
CA GLY A 253 19.97 16.65 12.59
C GLY A 253 20.49 17.88 13.34
N THR A 254 21.06 18.86 12.63
CA THR A 254 21.53 20.13 13.19
C THR A 254 20.34 21.05 13.47
N GLY A 255 19.66 20.84 14.58
CA GLY A 255 18.59 21.72 15.04
C GLY A 255 17.92 21.13 16.26
N ASP A 256 17.72 21.95 17.28
CA ASP A 256 16.85 21.67 18.42
C ASP A 256 15.40 21.55 17.92
N THR A 257 15.09 20.40 17.25
CA THR A 257 13.76 20.05 16.79
C THR A 257 12.92 19.56 17.97
N GLY A 258 12.85 20.43 18.98
CA GLY A 258 12.08 20.24 20.19
C GLY A 258 10.58 20.18 19.95
N ALA A 259 9.81 20.19 21.04
CA ALA A 259 8.35 20.08 21.09
C ALA A 259 7.57 20.99 20.10
N ALA A 260 8.15 22.09 19.62
CA ALA A 260 7.53 23.02 18.68
C ALA A 260 7.33 22.40 17.28
N ASP A 261 8.28 21.61 16.75
CA ASP A 261 8.15 20.98 15.44
C ASP A 261 7.18 19.78 15.46
N ARG A 262 7.05 19.13 16.62
CA ARG A 262 5.99 18.10 16.81
C ARG A 262 4.60 18.71 16.78
N ALA A 263 4.41 19.96 17.18
CA ALA A 263 3.13 20.67 17.07
C ALA A 263 2.84 21.13 15.63
N ALA A 264 3.86 21.61 14.90
CA ALA A 264 3.74 22.01 13.50
C ALA A 264 3.36 20.84 12.56
N TRP A 265 3.73 19.60 12.91
CA TRP A 265 3.28 18.39 12.23
C TRP A 265 1.75 18.20 12.28
N GLN A 266 1.06 18.79 13.24
CA GLN A 266 -0.39 18.65 13.43
C GLN A 266 -1.23 19.65 12.64
N ASP A 267 -0.66 20.80 12.24
CA ASP A 267 -1.44 21.95 11.72
C ASP A 267 -1.33 22.22 10.21
N ALA A 268 -0.64 21.39 9.43
CA ALA A 268 -0.47 21.62 8.02
C ALA A 268 -1.71 21.22 7.20
N GLY A 269 -2.12 22.13 6.36
CA GLY A 269 -3.25 22.20 5.44
C GLY A 269 -3.91 20.90 4.94
N GLU A 270 -5.20 20.94 4.86
CA GLU A 270 -6.17 19.84 4.91
C GLU A 270 -6.30 19.02 3.62
N ASP A 271 -5.40 18.05 3.38
CA ASP A 271 -5.80 16.83 2.70
C ASP A 271 -6.32 15.84 3.76
N ALA A 272 -7.60 15.44 3.64
CA ALA A 272 -8.24 14.53 4.57
C ALA A 272 -7.48 13.19 4.72
N ALA A 273 -6.84 12.71 3.65
CA ALA A 273 -6.02 11.50 3.68
C ALA A 273 -4.73 11.73 4.49
N GLY A 274 -4.05 12.86 4.29
CA GLY A 274 -2.86 13.25 5.06
C GLY A 274 -3.14 13.37 6.55
N ALA A 275 -4.27 13.97 6.93
CA ALA A 275 -4.68 14.08 8.33
C ALA A 275 -4.87 12.70 9.00
N VAL A 276 -5.43 11.72 8.29
CA VAL A 276 -5.55 10.33 8.79
C VAL A 276 -4.18 9.68 8.90
N LEU A 277 -3.30 9.83 7.91
CA LEU A 277 -1.95 9.27 7.94
C LEU A 277 -1.13 9.82 9.10
N ARG A 278 -1.22 11.13 9.37
CA ARG A 278 -0.59 11.75 10.55
C ARG A 278 -1.11 11.14 11.85
N ALA A 279 -2.42 10.95 11.98
CA ALA A 279 -3.01 10.33 13.16
C ALA A 279 -2.56 8.87 13.36
N LEU A 280 -2.37 8.13 12.26
CA LEU A 280 -1.86 6.75 12.26
C LEU A 280 -0.36 6.66 12.58
N SER A 281 0.41 7.72 12.30
CA SER A 281 1.85 7.81 12.50
C SER A 281 2.25 8.65 13.71
N ALA A 282 1.27 9.04 14.54
CA ALA A 282 1.52 9.81 15.75
C ALA A 282 2.42 9.03 16.73
N PRO A 283 3.28 9.74 17.50
CA PRO A 283 4.12 9.13 18.52
C PRO A 283 3.33 8.28 19.50
N ARG A 284 3.90 7.15 19.88
CA ARG A 284 3.33 6.30 20.93
C ARG A 284 3.67 6.84 22.31
N PRO A 285 2.72 6.82 23.24
CA PRO A 285 3.03 7.07 24.63
C PRO A 285 3.85 5.90 25.18
N GLY A 286 5.05 6.16 25.67
CA GLY A 286 5.93 5.15 26.28
C GLY A 286 7.41 5.48 26.13
N PRO A 287 8.29 4.82 26.89
CA PRO A 287 9.74 4.94 26.71
C PRO A 287 10.20 4.19 25.45
N GLY A 288 11.16 4.75 24.73
CA GLY A 288 11.80 4.16 23.56
C GLY A 288 11.58 4.98 22.29
N SER A 289 12.37 4.69 21.27
CA SER A 289 12.32 5.38 19.96
C SER A 289 11.06 5.06 19.15
N GLY A 290 10.24 4.09 19.58
CA GLY A 290 9.05 3.66 18.86
C GLY A 290 9.36 2.84 17.59
N GLU A 291 10.60 2.45 17.34
CA GLU A 291 10.96 1.61 16.19
C GLU A 291 11.07 0.13 16.56
N THR A 292 10.42 -0.72 15.76
CA THR A 292 10.52 -2.18 15.89
C THR A 292 10.92 -2.78 14.55
N TRP A 293 12.09 -3.40 14.52
CA TRP A 293 12.62 -4.02 13.32
C TRP A 293 12.27 -5.51 13.26
N TRP A 294 11.68 -5.87 12.14
CA TRP A 294 11.27 -7.24 11.85
C TRP A 294 12.01 -7.76 10.62
N THR A 295 12.64 -8.92 10.73
CA THR A 295 13.24 -9.63 9.59
C THR A 295 12.18 -10.57 9.00
N PRO A 296 11.58 -10.23 7.84
CA PRO A 296 10.57 -11.08 7.24
C PRO A 296 11.17 -12.43 6.80
N PRO A 297 10.44 -13.54 6.94
CA PRO A 297 10.91 -14.82 6.43
C PRO A 297 11.07 -14.78 4.90
N ALA A 298 12.07 -15.50 4.40
CA ALA A 298 12.24 -15.65 2.95
C ALA A 298 11.08 -16.49 2.39
N PRO A 299 10.38 -16.02 1.34
CA PRO A 299 9.28 -16.78 0.75
C PRO A 299 9.78 -18.06 0.06
N ARG A 300 8.91 -19.06 0.00
CA ARG A 300 9.19 -20.34 -0.66
C ARG A 300 8.08 -20.65 -1.68
N PRO A 301 8.39 -20.82 -2.99
CA PRO A 301 9.74 -20.68 -3.57
C PRO A 301 10.23 -19.23 -3.59
N ALA A 302 11.53 -19.01 -3.42
CA ALA A 302 12.13 -17.68 -3.44
C ALA A 302 12.08 -17.10 -4.86
N PRO A 303 11.55 -15.89 -5.07
CA PRO A 303 11.58 -15.20 -6.36
C PRO A 303 13.02 -14.84 -6.75
N THR A 304 13.34 -15.02 -8.03
CA THR A 304 14.61 -14.60 -8.60
C THR A 304 14.51 -13.19 -9.19
N GLU A 305 15.64 -12.58 -9.56
CA GLU A 305 15.65 -11.30 -10.29
C GLU A 305 14.74 -11.36 -11.54
N ARG A 306 14.83 -12.46 -12.31
CA ARG A 306 13.98 -12.67 -13.49
C ARG A 306 12.49 -12.63 -13.16
N ASP A 307 12.10 -13.25 -12.05
CA ASP A 307 10.69 -13.28 -11.63
C ASP A 307 10.21 -11.90 -11.21
N LEU A 308 11.05 -11.13 -10.50
CA LEU A 308 10.75 -9.75 -10.12
C LEU A 308 10.61 -8.83 -11.35
N LEU A 309 11.49 -8.97 -12.36
CA LEU A 309 11.39 -8.24 -13.62
C LEU A 309 10.17 -8.65 -14.45
N ALA A 310 9.78 -9.92 -14.39
CA ALA A 310 8.61 -10.45 -15.11
C ALA A 310 7.29 -10.13 -14.43
N ARG A 311 7.30 -9.85 -13.10
CA ARG A 311 6.08 -9.57 -12.34
C ARG A 311 5.26 -8.44 -12.96
N ARG A 312 3.97 -8.70 -13.17
CA ARG A 312 2.98 -7.72 -13.64
C ARG A 312 1.67 -7.90 -12.87
N SER A 313 0.90 -6.83 -12.73
CA SER A 313 -0.53 -6.95 -12.40
C SER A 313 -1.25 -7.43 -13.66
N ALA A 314 -1.60 -8.72 -13.68
CA ALA A 314 -2.19 -9.34 -14.85
C ALA A 314 -3.53 -8.67 -15.24
N PRO A 315 -3.79 -8.42 -16.53
CA PRO A 315 -5.08 -7.91 -16.96
C PRO A 315 -6.17 -8.98 -16.86
N PRO A 316 -7.43 -8.60 -16.59
CA PRO A 316 -8.57 -9.52 -16.75
C PRO A 316 -8.71 -9.97 -18.21
N PRO A 317 -9.37 -11.14 -18.43
CA PRO A 317 -9.91 -12.05 -17.44
C PRO A 317 -8.84 -12.90 -16.76
N LEU A 318 -9.05 -13.23 -15.47
CA LEU A 318 -8.15 -14.06 -14.66
C LEU A 318 -8.78 -15.43 -14.38
N THR A 319 -9.21 -16.11 -15.41
CA THR A 319 -9.93 -17.40 -15.34
C THR A 319 -9.00 -18.60 -15.15
N GLY A 320 -9.53 -19.70 -14.63
CA GLY A 320 -8.83 -20.95 -14.36
C GLY A 320 -8.17 -20.95 -12.98
N ALA A 321 -8.63 -21.86 -12.12
CA ALA A 321 -8.05 -21.99 -10.78
C ALA A 321 -6.61 -22.49 -10.86
N PRO A 322 -5.69 -21.95 -10.03
CA PRO A 322 -4.39 -22.57 -9.75
C PRO A 322 -4.60 -23.98 -9.20
N ASP A 323 -3.64 -24.86 -9.39
CA ASP A 323 -3.69 -26.11 -8.66
C ASP A 323 -3.48 -25.89 -7.14
N ARG A 324 -3.83 -26.90 -6.32
CA ARG A 324 -3.85 -26.73 -4.86
C ARG A 324 -2.46 -26.51 -4.27
N ALA A 325 -1.42 -27.06 -4.86
CA ALA A 325 -0.06 -26.91 -4.38
C ALA A 325 0.43 -25.46 -4.62
N ASP A 326 0.20 -24.92 -5.79
CA ASP A 326 0.53 -23.53 -6.13
C ASP A 326 -0.29 -22.54 -5.31
N LEU A 327 -1.60 -22.80 -5.13
CA LEU A 327 -2.46 -21.98 -4.29
C LEU A 327 -1.95 -21.96 -2.84
N TYR A 328 -1.59 -23.12 -2.30
CA TYR A 328 -1.02 -23.22 -0.95
C TYR A 328 0.29 -22.46 -0.83
N ALA A 329 1.20 -22.61 -1.79
CA ALA A 329 2.49 -21.91 -1.76
C ALA A 329 2.32 -20.37 -1.73
N VAL A 330 1.40 -19.83 -2.55
CA VAL A 330 1.11 -18.39 -2.55
C VAL A 330 0.44 -17.93 -1.26
N LEU A 331 -0.52 -18.71 -0.75
CA LEU A 331 -1.25 -18.40 0.48
C LEU A 331 -0.34 -18.49 1.71
N ALA A 332 0.50 -19.53 1.79
CA ALA A 332 1.48 -19.70 2.87
C ALA A 332 2.55 -18.59 2.85
N ALA A 333 2.96 -18.11 1.67
CA ALA A 333 3.88 -16.99 1.56
C ALA A 333 3.25 -15.68 2.06
N ALA A 334 1.96 -15.46 1.80
CA ALA A 334 1.23 -14.31 2.34
C ALA A 334 1.10 -14.40 3.87
N ASP A 335 0.71 -15.55 4.39
CA ASP A 335 0.55 -15.81 5.83
C ASP A 335 1.87 -15.62 6.57
N ALA A 336 2.95 -16.22 6.10
CA ALA A 336 4.28 -16.07 6.67
C ALA A 336 4.79 -14.61 6.63
N ALA A 337 4.44 -13.87 5.60
CA ALA A 337 4.83 -12.46 5.43
C ALA A 337 4.02 -11.50 6.33
N THR A 338 2.97 -11.96 6.97
CA THR A 338 2.20 -11.20 7.97
C THR A 338 2.53 -11.59 9.41
N ALA A 339 3.44 -12.53 9.60
CA ALA A 339 3.87 -12.98 10.94
C ALA A 339 4.35 -11.77 11.75
N GLY A 340 3.67 -11.50 12.86
CA GLY A 340 3.86 -10.32 13.69
C GLY A 340 2.52 -9.73 14.12
N ASN A 341 2.53 -8.56 14.65
CA ASN A 341 1.41 -7.95 15.38
C ASN A 341 0.31 -7.31 14.47
N THR A 342 0.04 -7.88 13.27
CA THR A 342 -0.94 -7.30 12.33
C THR A 342 -2.40 -7.63 12.66
N GLY A 343 -2.64 -8.73 13.37
CA GLY A 343 -3.99 -9.24 13.64
C GLY A 343 -4.75 -9.70 12.38
N LEU A 344 -4.02 -10.05 11.30
CA LEU A 344 -4.59 -10.55 10.06
C LEU A 344 -4.60 -12.07 10.02
N SER A 345 -5.59 -12.62 9.32
CA SER A 345 -5.67 -14.02 8.92
C SER A 345 -5.89 -14.10 7.41
N TRP A 346 -5.51 -15.23 6.84
CA TRP A 346 -5.60 -15.44 5.39
C TRP A 346 -6.58 -16.53 5.02
N CYS A 347 -7.31 -16.30 3.93
CA CYS A 347 -8.09 -17.34 3.27
C CYS A 347 -8.10 -17.12 1.76
N ALA A 348 -8.58 -18.11 1.01
CA ALA A 348 -8.73 -18.03 -0.43
C ALA A 348 -10.13 -18.49 -0.84
N ALA A 349 -10.83 -17.68 -1.60
CA ALA A 349 -12.04 -18.10 -2.31
C ALA A 349 -11.63 -18.77 -3.63
N VAL A 350 -12.07 -19.99 -3.85
CA VAL A 350 -11.82 -20.77 -5.07
C VAL A 350 -13.15 -21.09 -5.73
N GLY A 351 -13.16 -21.10 -7.08
CA GLY A 351 -14.32 -21.48 -7.87
C GLY A 351 -14.32 -22.95 -8.27
N ASP A 352 -14.77 -23.20 -9.51
CA ASP A 352 -14.83 -24.54 -10.08
C ASP A 352 -13.55 -25.39 -9.89
N PRO A 353 -13.68 -26.72 -9.74
CA PRO A 353 -14.91 -27.51 -9.75
C PRO A 353 -15.65 -27.60 -8.41
N ARG A 354 -15.09 -27.03 -7.33
CA ARG A 354 -15.66 -27.05 -5.98
C ARG A 354 -15.52 -25.68 -5.35
N PRO A 355 -16.54 -24.82 -5.45
CA PRO A 355 -16.52 -23.52 -4.81
C PRO A 355 -16.41 -23.64 -3.29
N GLU A 356 -15.35 -23.04 -2.72
CA GLU A 356 -15.06 -23.11 -1.28
C GLU A 356 -14.17 -21.95 -0.81
N LEU A 357 -14.22 -21.65 0.49
CA LEU A 357 -13.22 -20.86 1.18
C LEU A 357 -12.20 -21.78 1.86
N LEU A 358 -10.92 -21.53 1.60
CA LEU A 358 -9.81 -22.32 2.11
C LEU A 358 -8.91 -21.44 2.98
N GLU A 359 -8.30 -22.01 4.01
CA GLU A 359 -7.25 -21.36 4.80
C GLU A 359 -5.97 -22.21 4.84
N PRO A 360 -4.79 -21.61 5.11
CA PRO A 360 -3.57 -22.37 5.30
C PRO A 360 -3.70 -23.22 6.57
N ALA A 361 -3.37 -24.50 6.43
CA ALA A 361 -3.35 -25.48 7.52
C ALA A 361 -2.23 -26.51 7.27
N PRO A 362 -1.01 -26.24 7.71
CA PRO A 362 0.17 -27.05 7.36
C PRO A 362 0.04 -28.55 7.64
N GLY A 363 -0.81 -28.95 8.60
CA GLY A 363 -1.09 -30.36 8.92
C GLY A 363 -2.21 -31.02 8.10
N ALA A 364 -2.92 -30.26 7.27
CA ALA A 364 -4.01 -30.77 6.47
C ALA A 364 -3.52 -31.29 5.10
N PRO A 365 -4.30 -32.20 4.43
CA PRO A 365 -3.96 -32.66 3.08
C PRO A 365 -3.82 -31.49 2.10
N GLY A 366 -2.67 -31.40 1.44
CA GLY A 366 -2.33 -30.31 0.53
C GLY A 366 -2.16 -28.94 1.22
N GLY A 367 -1.97 -28.92 2.54
CA GLY A 367 -1.69 -27.72 3.32
C GLY A 367 -2.89 -26.77 3.49
N LEU A 368 -4.09 -27.15 3.04
CA LEU A 368 -5.28 -26.31 3.01
C LEU A 368 -6.46 -26.97 3.72
N ARG A 369 -7.15 -26.23 4.57
CA ARG A 369 -8.39 -26.62 5.23
C ARG A 369 -9.56 -25.80 4.72
N ARG A 370 -10.72 -26.43 4.54
CA ARG A 370 -11.95 -25.74 4.16
C ARG A 370 -12.56 -25.00 5.34
N LEU A 371 -12.75 -23.70 5.21
CA LEU A 371 -13.49 -22.83 6.12
C LEU A 371 -15.00 -22.88 5.87
N ALA A 372 -15.39 -22.73 4.60
CA ALA A 372 -16.78 -22.71 4.20
C ALA A 372 -16.94 -23.31 2.80
N ALA A 373 -18.12 -23.87 2.50
CA ALA A 373 -18.52 -24.29 1.17
C ALA A 373 -19.38 -23.21 0.51
N GLY A 374 -19.30 -23.11 -0.80
CA GLY A 374 -20.12 -22.21 -1.60
C GLY A 374 -19.31 -21.21 -2.43
N GLU A 375 -19.96 -20.57 -3.36
CA GLU A 375 -19.35 -19.63 -4.30
C GLU A 375 -19.34 -18.21 -3.71
N ALA A 376 -18.15 -17.72 -3.35
CA ALA A 376 -17.97 -16.40 -2.73
C ALA A 376 -17.58 -15.31 -3.75
N ARG A 377 -17.01 -15.65 -4.91
CA ARG A 377 -16.42 -14.69 -5.84
C ARG A 377 -17.40 -13.64 -6.38
N PRO A 378 -18.71 -13.92 -6.67
CA PRO A 378 -19.65 -12.87 -7.04
C PRO A 378 -19.86 -11.82 -5.94
N THR A 379 -19.91 -12.23 -4.67
CA THR A 379 -19.96 -11.31 -3.53
C THR A 379 -18.67 -10.50 -3.41
N LEU A 380 -17.51 -11.14 -3.58
CA LEU A 380 -16.22 -10.45 -3.58
C LEU A 380 -16.10 -9.45 -4.73
N ALA A 381 -16.66 -9.74 -5.91
CA ALA A 381 -16.72 -8.82 -7.04
C ALA A 381 -17.50 -7.53 -6.69
N ALA A 382 -18.64 -7.68 -6.00
CA ALA A 382 -19.42 -6.55 -5.53
C ALA A 382 -18.66 -5.73 -4.48
N TRP A 383 -17.99 -6.38 -3.53
CA TRP A 383 -17.22 -5.75 -2.47
C TRP A 383 -15.92 -5.10 -2.95
N ALA A 384 -15.28 -5.66 -3.97
CA ALA A 384 -14.07 -5.10 -4.58
C ALA A 384 -14.39 -3.94 -5.53
N ALA A 385 -15.03 -2.91 -5.06
CA ALA A 385 -15.45 -1.73 -5.83
C ALA A 385 -16.23 -2.08 -7.11
N ARG A 386 -17.09 -3.09 -7.05
CA ARG A 386 -17.94 -3.59 -8.16
C ARG A 386 -17.12 -4.05 -9.39
N GLN A 387 -15.94 -4.60 -9.17
CA GLN A 387 -15.10 -5.14 -10.25
C GLN A 387 -15.63 -6.52 -10.70
N GLY A 388 -16.58 -6.54 -11.65
CA GLY A 388 -17.29 -7.76 -12.08
C GLY A 388 -16.37 -8.92 -12.49
N TRP A 389 -15.20 -8.65 -13.07
CA TRP A 389 -14.24 -9.67 -13.48
C TRP A 389 -13.70 -10.54 -12.32
N VAL A 390 -13.82 -10.07 -11.06
CA VAL A 390 -13.41 -10.84 -9.87
C VAL A 390 -14.28 -12.08 -9.68
N ALA A 391 -15.53 -12.05 -10.14
CA ALA A 391 -16.44 -13.22 -10.10
C ALA A 391 -15.92 -14.40 -10.92
N ASP A 392 -15.12 -14.13 -11.96
CA ASP A 392 -14.56 -15.14 -12.86
C ASP A 392 -13.09 -15.50 -12.52
N ALA A 393 -12.52 -14.89 -11.47
CA ALA A 393 -11.15 -15.18 -11.07
C ALA A 393 -10.99 -16.64 -10.65
N GLY A 394 -9.86 -17.27 -11.02
CA GLY A 394 -9.59 -18.67 -10.66
C GLY A 394 -9.54 -18.90 -9.15
N ALA A 395 -8.93 -17.94 -8.42
CA ALA A 395 -8.99 -17.85 -6.97
C ALA A 395 -8.81 -16.39 -6.53
N VAL A 396 -9.27 -16.07 -5.32
CA VAL A 396 -9.06 -14.75 -4.68
C VAL A 396 -8.54 -14.96 -3.27
N LEU A 397 -7.28 -14.62 -3.02
CA LEU A 397 -6.72 -14.57 -1.67
C LEU A 397 -7.23 -13.33 -0.97
N LEU A 398 -7.50 -13.44 0.33
CA LEU A 398 -8.06 -12.40 1.17
C LEU A 398 -7.27 -12.31 2.48
N ALA A 399 -6.71 -11.12 2.74
CA ALA A 399 -6.29 -10.72 4.07
C ALA A 399 -7.51 -10.23 4.84
N ARG A 400 -7.88 -10.85 5.94
CA ARG A 400 -9.04 -10.48 6.76
C ARG A 400 -8.64 -10.21 8.20
N GLY A 401 -9.36 -9.29 8.84
CA GLY A 401 -9.10 -8.82 10.20
C GLY A 401 -9.35 -7.34 10.34
N CYS A 402 -8.55 -6.65 11.15
CA CYS A 402 -8.67 -5.22 11.40
C CYS A 402 -10.09 -4.82 11.81
N PRO A 403 -10.54 -5.16 13.04
CA PRO A 403 -11.89 -4.85 13.54
C PRO A 403 -12.28 -3.38 13.38
N SER A 404 -13.58 -3.09 13.37
CA SER A 404 -14.10 -1.71 13.25
C SER A 404 -13.67 -0.81 14.42
N ASP A 405 -13.40 -1.39 15.58
CA ASP A 405 -12.93 -0.75 16.82
C ASP A 405 -11.39 -0.86 17.00
N ALA A 406 -10.67 -1.26 15.96
CA ALA A 406 -9.21 -1.39 16.03
C ALA A 406 -8.54 -0.05 16.36
N PRO A 407 -7.55 -0.04 17.28
CA PRO A 407 -6.78 1.16 17.55
C PRO A 407 -5.95 1.60 16.34
N PRO A 408 -5.57 2.89 16.24
CA PRO A 408 -4.85 3.43 15.07
C PRO A 408 -3.61 2.62 14.68
N GLN A 409 -2.83 2.15 15.65
CA GLN A 409 -1.62 1.36 15.42
C GLN A 409 -1.94 0.00 14.77
N GLN A 410 -3.02 -0.65 15.20
CA GLN A 410 -3.46 -1.91 14.59
C GLN A 410 -4.00 -1.67 13.17
N VAL A 411 -4.72 -0.57 12.93
CA VAL A 411 -5.19 -0.19 11.59
C VAL A 411 -3.99 0.00 10.65
N ARG A 412 -2.96 0.74 11.08
CA ARG A 412 -1.72 0.94 10.31
C ARG A 412 -1.01 -0.39 10.05
N ALA A 413 -0.75 -1.18 11.10
CA ALA A 413 -0.05 -2.46 10.99
C ALA A 413 -0.79 -3.44 10.07
N ALA A 414 -2.12 -3.51 10.15
CA ALA A 414 -2.94 -4.38 9.32
C ALA A 414 -2.83 -4.01 7.82
N HIS A 415 -2.93 -2.72 7.47
CA HIS A 415 -2.87 -2.31 6.07
C HIS A 415 -1.45 -2.39 5.49
N LEU A 416 -0.42 -1.91 6.21
CA LEU A 416 0.98 -2.06 5.78
C LEU A 416 1.36 -3.54 5.63
N GLY A 417 1.01 -4.36 6.64
CA GLY A 417 1.28 -5.80 6.62
C GLY A 417 0.55 -6.54 5.50
N ALA A 418 -0.72 -6.18 5.23
CA ALA A 418 -1.48 -6.75 4.12
C ALA A 418 -0.85 -6.40 2.76
N GLY A 419 -0.41 -5.14 2.59
CA GLY A 419 0.32 -4.72 1.39
C GLY A 419 1.63 -5.47 1.20
N TYR A 420 2.42 -5.60 2.28
CA TYR A 420 3.67 -6.36 2.27
C TYR A 420 3.44 -7.83 1.88
N ALA A 421 2.47 -8.48 2.50
CA ALA A 421 2.14 -9.88 2.27
C ALA A 421 1.62 -10.14 0.85
N VAL A 422 0.73 -9.27 0.33
CA VAL A 422 0.23 -9.39 -1.06
C VAL A 422 1.36 -9.13 -2.06
N GLY A 423 2.25 -8.17 -1.80
CA GLY A 423 3.44 -7.94 -2.62
C GLY A 423 4.34 -9.18 -2.71
N THR A 424 4.59 -9.83 -1.56
CA THR A 424 5.35 -11.09 -1.47
C THR A 424 4.63 -12.23 -2.19
N ALA A 425 3.34 -12.42 -1.94
CA ALA A 425 2.53 -13.45 -2.57
C ALA A 425 2.46 -13.30 -4.10
N GLN A 426 2.38 -12.06 -4.60
CA GLN A 426 2.40 -11.80 -6.04
C GLN A 426 3.74 -12.17 -6.67
N ALA A 427 4.87 -11.95 -5.99
CA ALA A 427 6.18 -12.35 -6.48
C ALA A 427 6.34 -13.89 -6.51
N VAL A 428 5.81 -14.59 -5.49
CA VAL A 428 5.74 -16.06 -5.48
C VAL A 428 4.83 -16.58 -6.60
N ALA A 429 3.69 -15.96 -6.83
CA ALA A 429 2.80 -16.30 -7.94
C ALA A 429 3.52 -16.14 -9.30
N ALA A 430 4.29 -15.05 -9.49
CA ALA A 430 5.10 -14.86 -10.69
C ALA A 430 6.16 -15.96 -10.85
N ARG A 431 6.82 -16.38 -9.77
CA ARG A 431 7.79 -17.50 -9.75
C ARG A 431 7.16 -18.83 -10.17
N LEU A 432 5.90 -19.05 -9.81
CA LEU A 432 5.10 -20.23 -10.19
C LEU A 432 4.45 -20.11 -11.57
N GLY A 433 4.68 -18.99 -12.28
CA GLY A 433 4.08 -18.73 -13.58
C GLY A 433 2.58 -18.40 -13.53
N LEU A 434 2.02 -18.19 -12.36
CA LEU A 434 0.62 -17.82 -12.19
C LEU A 434 0.38 -16.37 -12.62
N ARG A 435 -0.84 -16.10 -13.08
CA ARG A 435 -1.31 -14.73 -13.34
C ARG A 435 -1.92 -14.17 -12.07
N ALA A 436 -1.45 -13.00 -11.64
CA ALA A 436 -1.85 -12.42 -10.37
C ALA A 436 -2.14 -10.91 -10.48
N ARG A 437 -3.16 -10.43 -9.74
CA ARG A 437 -3.51 -9.01 -9.66
C ARG A 437 -3.97 -8.64 -8.25
N PRO A 438 -3.30 -7.71 -7.56
CA PRO A 438 -3.76 -7.18 -6.28
C PRO A 438 -5.11 -6.50 -6.39
N LEU A 439 -5.93 -6.65 -5.34
CA LEU A 439 -7.27 -6.11 -5.19
C LEU A 439 -7.32 -5.25 -3.93
N GLY A 440 -7.38 -3.95 -4.09
CA GLY A 440 -7.63 -2.99 -3.02
C GLY A 440 -9.01 -2.37 -3.13
N SER A 441 -9.33 -1.46 -2.17
CA SER A 441 -10.61 -0.73 -2.12
C SER A 441 -11.83 -1.64 -1.93
N TRP A 442 -11.92 -2.24 -0.74
CA TRP A 442 -13.01 -3.13 -0.34
C TRP A 442 -14.12 -2.35 0.39
N GLN A 443 -15.37 -2.52 -0.05
CA GLN A 443 -16.54 -1.86 0.53
C GLN A 443 -17.53 -2.89 1.05
N GLY A 444 -18.01 -2.70 2.29
CA GLY A 444 -18.95 -3.62 2.93
C GLY A 444 -18.42 -5.05 3.14
N ALA A 445 -17.11 -5.24 3.01
CA ALA A 445 -16.46 -6.54 2.91
C ALA A 445 -16.17 -7.15 4.28
N ASP A 446 -17.18 -7.44 5.07
CA ASP A 446 -17.08 -8.13 6.35
C ASP A 446 -17.40 -9.63 6.18
N LEU A 447 -16.38 -10.47 6.32
CA LEU A 447 -16.52 -11.93 6.25
C LEU A 447 -17.10 -12.56 7.52
N GLY A 448 -17.29 -11.78 8.59
CA GLY A 448 -17.65 -12.32 9.90
C GLY A 448 -18.89 -13.24 9.87
N ALA A 449 -19.96 -12.82 9.18
CA ALA A 449 -21.18 -13.63 9.08
C ALA A 449 -20.93 -14.96 8.33
N ALA A 450 -20.14 -14.97 7.26
CA ALA A 450 -19.80 -16.17 6.49
C ALA A 450 -18.93 -17.16 7.30
N LEU A 451 -18.22 -16.67 8.30
CA LEU A 451 -17.31 -17.45 9.15
C LEU A 451 -17.91 -17.78 10.53
N GLY A 452 -19.15 -17.37 10.80
CA GLY A 452 -19.80 -17.53 12.10
C GLY A 452 -19.22 -16.64 13.20
N GLU A 453 -18.53 -15.57 12.84
CA GLU A 453 -17.95 -14.59 13.74
C GLU A 453 -18.91 -13.40 13.97
N ARG A 454 -18.63 -12.60 15.00
CA ARG A 454 -19.39 -11.37 15.24
C ARG A 454 -19.15 -10.36 14.10
N PRO A 455 -20.18 -9.63 13.65
CA PRO A 455 -20.02 -8.57 12.66
C PRO A 455 -18.96 -7.54 13.07
N GLY A 456 -18.26 -6.98 12.11
CA GLY A 456 -17.25 -5.95 12.33
C GLY A 456 -15.89 -6.46 12.78
N ARG A 457 -15.64 -7.77 12.78
CA ARG A 457 -14.38 -8.37 13.23
C ARG A 457 -13.47 -8.82 12.08
N SER A 458 -14.03 -9.34 11.01
CA SER A 458 -13.29 -9.97 9.91
C SER A 458 -13.41 -9.21 8.60
N TRP A 459 -13.06 -7.93 8.60
CA TRP A 459 -13.03 -7.13 7.38
C TRP A 459 -11.94 -7.59 6.43
N VAL A 460 -12.25 -7.61 5.14
CA VAL A 460 -11.25 -7.77 4.09
C VAL A 460 -10.43 -6.48 4.01
N VAL A 461 -9.13 -6.59 4.24
CA VAL A 461 -8.17 -5.47 4.21
C VAL A 461 -7.53 -5.37 2.82
N HIS A 462 -7.15 -6.51 2.24
CA HIS A 462 -6.51 -6.59 0.93
C HIS A 462 -6.79 -7.93 0.28
N GLY A 463 -6.53 -8.05 -1.03
CA GLY A 463 -6.71 -9.30 -1.76
C GLY A 463 -5.75 -9.46 -2.93
N LEU A 464 -5.67 -10.70 -3.43
CA LEU A 464 -4.89 -11.05 -4.63
C LEU A 464 -5.71 -12.01 -5.48
N ALA A 465 -6.17 -11.55 -6.64
CA ALA A 465 -6.78 -12.43 -7.62
C ALA A 465 -5.71 -13.26 -8.33
N LEU A 466 -5.96 -14.54 -8.51
CA LEU A 466 -5.07 -15.50 -9.15
C LEU A 466 -5.77 -16.23 -10.30
N ALA A 467 -4.97 -16.60 -11.29
CA ALA A 467 -5.37 -17.52 -12.34
C ALA A 467 -4.21 -18.46 -12.68
N ALA A 468 -4.55 -19.62 -13.22
CA ALA A 468 -3.59 -20.57 -13.79
C ALA A 468 -2.68 -19.87 -14.84
N PRO A 469 -1.52 -20.44 -15.16
CA PRO A 469 -0.67 -19.96 -16.24
C PRO A 469 -1.45 -19.80 -17.54
N ALA A 470 -1.14 -18.77 -18.35
CA ALA A 470 -1.72 -18.68 -19.69
C ALA A 470 -1.32 -19.93 -20.47
N ARG A 471 -2.32 -20.68 -20.96
CA ARG A 471 -2.03 -21.78 -21.88
C ARG A 471 -1.31 -21.16 -23.08
N PRO A 472 -0.15 -21.71 -23.52
CA PRO A 472 0.44 -21.28 -24.78
C PRO A 472 -0.64 -21.42 -25.85
N ALA A 473 -0.83 -20.39 -26.67
CA ALA A 473 -1.71 -20.48 -27.84
C ALA A 473 -1.30 -21.74 -28.57
N ARG A 474 -2.26 -22.66 -28.80
CA ARG A 474 -1.99 -23.87 -29.59
C ARG A 474 -1.43 -23.39 -30.90
N GLY A 475 -0.12 -23.56 -31.07
CA GLY A 475 0.56 -23.17 -32.28
C GLY A 475 -0.17 -23.78 -33.46
N GLU A 476 -0.50 -22.97 -34.44
CA GLU A 476 -0.74 -23.44 -35.78
C GLU A 476 0.41 -24.39 -36.12
N ARG A 477 0.09 -25.70 -36.10
CA ARG A 477 1.01 -26.67 -36.66
C ARG A 477 1.12 -26.29 -38.12
N THR A 478 2.18 -25.61 -38.49
CA THR A 478 2.61 -25.56 -39.86
C THR A 478 2.70 -27.01 -40.33
N ARG A 479 1.71 -27.41 -41.13
CA ARG A 479 1.75 -28.69 -41.87
C ARG A 479 3.01 -28.63 -42.76
N PRO A 480 3.75 -29.75 -42.82
CA PRO A 480 4.89 -29.90 -43.72
C PRO A 480 4.53 -29.70 -45.19
#